data_14af9a7bb8b5e7cad50b1a88edbc3e42
#
_entry.id   14af9a7bb8b5e7cad50b1a88edbc3e42
#
_cell.length_a   1.000
_cell.length_b   1.000
_cell.length_c   1.000
_cell.angle_alpha   90.00
_cell.angle_beta   90.00
_cell.angle_gamma   90.00
#
_symmetry.space_group_name_H-M   'P 1'
#
loop_
_entity.id
_entity.type
_entity.pdbx_description
1 polymer ?
#
loop_
_entity_poly.entity_id
_entity_poly.type
_entity_poly.pdbx_seq_one_letter_code
_entity_poly.pdbx_strand_id
1 'polypeptide(L)'
;FTRIGKDIVMAVKEGGPDPDTNSRLRAVIQNGKAVNMPKDNIERAIKRASDKSQGDYKEVLFEGYAPHGIAVLVETATDNNTRTVANVRSFFNKCNGSLGTSGSVVFMFDHTCNFRINAEGLDVDDIELEFIDYGAEEVFADEDGILIYAPFESFGAIQAELESREIEILSSGFERI
;
A
#
# COMPACT_ATOMS: atom_id res chain seq x y z
N PHE A 1 -0.86 -12.08 7.63
CA PHE A 1 0.32 -11.55 8.38
C PHE A 1 1.62 -11.55 7.58
N THR A 2 1.87 -12.51 6.67
CA THR A 2 3.13 -12.59 5.90
C THR A 2 3.33 -11.37 5.00
N ARG A 3 2.26 -10.87 4.34
CA ARG A 3 2.29 -9.67 3.51
C ARG A 3 2.63 -8.45 4.38
N ILE A 4 1.86 -8.21 5.44
CA ILE A 4 2.10 -7.08 6.36
C ILE A 4 3.53 -7.11 6.93
N GLY A 5 4.04 -8.30 7.29
CA GLY A 5 5.42 -8.44 7.76
C GLY A 5 6.46 -7.99 6.72
N LYS A 6 6.23 -8.24 5.43
CA LYS A 6 7.08 -7.73 4.35
C LYS A 6 6.93 -6.23 4.15
N ASP A 7 5.70 -5.72 4.21
CA ASP A 7 5.43 -4.29 4.08
C ASP A 7 6.10 -3.50 5.22
N ILE A 8 6.10 -4.04 6.46
CA ILE A 8 6.86 -3.47 7.59
C ILE A 8 8.36 -3.43 7.26
N VAL A 9 8.92 -4.55 6.76
CA VAL A 9 10.37 -4.60 6.41
C VAL A 9 10.70 -3.54 5.37
N MET A 10 9.86 -3.37 4.35
CA MET A 10 10.09 -2.39 3.30
C MET A 10 9.98 -0.96 3.83
N ALA A 11 8.94 -0.66 4.61
CA ALA A 11 8.76 0.65 5.21
C ALA A 11 9.95 1.04 6.12
N VAL A 12 10.44 0.10 6.94
CA VAL A 12 11.61 0.33 7.81
C VAL A 12 12.88 0.60 7.01
N LYS A 13 13.10 -0.12 5.92
CA LYS A 13 14.29 0.07 5.07
C LYS A 13 14.28 1.42 4.34
N GLU A 14 13.12 1.89 3.98
CA GLU A 14 12.94 3.16 3.29
C GLU A 14 13.03 4.38 4.22
N GLY A 15 12.30 4.35 5.35
CA GLY A 15 12.13 5.50 6.23
C GLY A 15 12.67 5.31 7.67
N GLY A 16 13.30 4.18 7.98
CA GLY A 16 13.81 3.87 9.32
C GLY A 16 12.78 3.16 10.23
N PRO A 17 13.26 2.66 11.40
CA PRO A 17 12.45 1.81 12.28
C PRO A 17 11.53 2.57 13.23
N ASP A 18 11.58 3.89 13.23
CA ASP A 18 10.80 4.73 14.13
C ASP A 18 9.47 5.13 13.48
N PRO A 19 8.32 4.66 14.01
CA PRO A 19 7.01 5.01 13.47
C PRO A 19 6.70 6.51 13.55
N ASP A 20 7.28 7.25 14.50
CA ASP A 20 6.98 8.68 14.68
C ASP A 20 7.54 9.51 13.51
N THR A 21 8.61 9.03 12.90
CA THR A 21 9.25 9.70 11.76
C THR A 21 8.98 9.02 10.42
N ASN A 22 8.35 7.84 10.42
CA ASN A 22 8.08 7.05 9.23
C ASN A 22 6.56 6.84 9.04
N SER A 23 5.95 7.69 8.22
CA SER A 23 4.51 7.66 7.94
C SER A 23 4.04 6.34 7.31
N ARG A 24 4.83 5.78 6.37
CA ARG A 24 4.56 4.48 5.76
C ARG A 24 4.55 3.35 6.81
N LEU A 25 5.50 3.36 7.74
CA LEU A 25 5.56 2.37 8.81
C LEU A 25 4.35 2.49 9.75
N ARG A 26 3.94 3.72 10.11
CA ARG A 26 2.71 3.94 10.91
C ARG A 26 1.49 3.31 10.24
N ALA A 27 1.29 3.60 8.95
CA ALA A 27 0.18 3.05 8.19
C ALA A 27 0.17 1.51 8.19
N VAL A 28 1.32 0.89 7.91
CA VAL A 28 1.42 -0.58 7.89
C VAL A 28 1.20 -1.19 9.28
N ILE A 29 1.70 -0.55 10.35
CA ILE A 29 1.45 -0.98 11.73
C ILE A 29 -0.05 -0.91 12.05
N GLN A 30 -0.72 0.16 11.62
CA GLN A 30 -2.16 0.34 11.84
C GLN A 30 -2.97 -0.74 11.10
N ASN A 31 -2.65 -0.99 9.84
CA ASN A 31 -3.26 -2.09 9.08
C ASN A 31 -3.02 -3.46 9.75
N GLY A 32 -1.84 -3.66 10.34
CA GLY A 32 -1.53 -4.85 11.12
C GLY A 32 -2.43 -4.99 12.34
N LYS A 33 -2.66 -3.90 13.07
CA LYS A 33 -3.57 -3.87 14.23
C LYS A 33 -5.02 -4.12 13.80
N ALA A 34 -5.48 -3.54 12.69
CA ALA A 34 -6.84 -3.72 12.18
C ALA A 34 -7.17 -5.20 11.89
N VAL A 35 -6.18 -5.99 11.46
CA VAL A 35 -6.34 -7.45 11.25
C VAL A 35 -5.90 -8.28 12.45
N ASN A 36 -5.80 -7.69 13.63
CA ASN A 36 -5.38 -8.35 14.88
C ASN A 36 -4.02 -9.04 14.81
N MET A 37 -3.04 -8.44 14.10
CA MET A 37 -1.67 -8.94 14.11
C MET A 37 -1.05 -8.72 15.51
N PRO A 38 -0.50 -9.78 16.17
CA PRO A 38 0.10 -9.62 17.47
C PRO A 38 1.24 -8.61 17.49
N LYS A 39 1.30 -7.77 18.53
CA LYS A 39 2.33 -6.74 18.71
C LYS A 39 3.75 -7.31 18.56
N ASP A 40 4.02 -8.49 19.16
CA ASP A 40 5.30 -9.16 19.04
C ASP A 40 5.70 -9.51 17.60
N ASN A 41 4.71 -9.75 16.73
CA ASN A 41 5.01 -10.02 15.31
C ASN A 41 5.42 -8.74 14.57
N ILE A 42 4.78 -7.61 14.90
CA ILE A 42 5.12 -6.29 14.40
C ILE A 42 6.54 -5.91 14.84
N GLU A 43 6.81 -5.99 16.14
CA GLU A 43 8.13 -5.66 16.71
C GLU A 43 9.25 -6.54 16.15
N ARG A 44 8.98 -7.84 15.98
CA ARG A 44 9.95 -8.76 15.33
C ARG A 44 10.20 -8.42 13.88
N ALA A 45 9.19 -7.98 13.13
CA ALA A 45 9.36 -7.56 11.75
C ALA A 45 10.22 -6.28 11.66
N ILE A 46 9.97 -5.28 12.51
CA ILE A 46 10.76 -4.05 12.60
C ILE A 46 12.22 -4.38 12.96
N LYS A 47 12.44 -5.23 13.98
CA LYS A 47 13.78 -5.63 14.39
C LYS A 47 14.53 -6.37 13.30
N ARG A 48 13.87 -7.28 12.57
CA ARG A 48 14.46 -7.99 11.43
C ARG A 48 14.86 -7.04 10.31
N ALA A 49 14.02 -6.03 10.03
CA ALA A 49 14.32 -5.06 9.00
C ALA A 49 15.53 -4.19 9.32
N SER A 50 15.77 -3.93 10.61
CA SER A 50 16.93 -3.17 11.10
C SER A 50 18.23 -3.99 11.08
N ASP A 51 18.14 -5.33 10.95
CA ASP A 51 19.30 -6.21 10.87
C ASP A 51 19.85 -6.22 9.43
N LYS A 52 21.10 -5.76 9.27
CA LYS A 52 21.79 -5.68 7.98
C LYS A 52 22.10 -7.06 7.35
N SER A 53 21.93 -8.16 8.08
CA SER A 53 22.20 -9.51 7.61
C SER A 53 21.09 -10.12 6.76
N GLN A 54 19.89 -9.51 6.72
CA GLN A 54 18.77 -10.01 5.92
C GLN A 54 18.73 -9.33 4.56
N GLY A 55 18.50 -10.14 3.51
CA GLY A 55 18.46 -9.72 2.12
C GLY A 55 17.58 -8.50 1.87
N ASP A 56 18.02 -7.61 1.00
CA ASP A 56 17.30 -6.40 0.67
C ASP A 56 16.10 -6.74 -0.21
N TYR A 57 14.89 -6.71 0.38
CA TYR A 57 13.67 -6.72 -0.40
C TYR A 57 13.58 -5.45 -1.23
N LYS A 58 13.25 -5.62 -2.51
CA LYS A 58 12.97 -4.53 -3.45
C LYS A 58 11.57 -4.67 -3.99
N GLU A 59 10.90 -3.55 -4.17
CA GLU A 59 9.66 -3.50 -4.95
C GLU A 59 10.00 -3.68 -6.42
N VAL A 60 9.29 -4.60 -7.06
CA VAL A 60 9.42 -4.85 -8.50
C VAL A 60 8.03 -5.00 -9.08
N LEU A 61 7.74 -4.19 -10.11
CA LEU A 61 6.52 -4.28 -10.90
C LEU A 61 6.74 -5.20 -12.08
N PHE A 62 5.79 -6.12 -12.28
CA PHE A 62 5.70 -6.94 -13.47
C PHE A 62 4.43 -6.60 -14.23
N GLU A 63 4.55 -6.54 -15.53
CA GLU A 63 3.54 -6.08 -16.44
C GLU A 63 3.24 -7.14 -17.48
N GLY A 64 1.98 -7.33 -17.82
CA GLY A 64 1.62 -8.31 -18.83
C GLY A 64 0.14 -8.29 -19.16
N TYR A 65 -0.25 -9.27 -19.95
CA TYR A 65 -1.62 -9.45 -20.38
C TYR A 65 -2.14 -10.83 -20.02
N ALA A 66 -3.32 -10.89 -19.45
CA ALA A 66 -4.12 -12.09 -19.36
C ALA A 66 -4.83 -12.37 -20.70
N PRO A 67 -5.48 -13.54 -20.87
CA PRO A 67 -6.28 -13.82 -22.06
C PRO A 67 -7.26 -12.67 -22.36
N HIS A 68 -7.56 -12.50 -23.64
CA HIS A 68 -8.47 -11.46 -24.14
C HIS A 68 -7.95 -10.02 -24.01
N GLY A 69 -6.65 -9.83 -23.81
CA GLY A 69 -6.03 -8.50 -23.78
C GLY A 69 -6.23 -7.75 -22.45
N ILE A 70 -6.58 -8.44 -21.39
CA ILE A 70 -6.74 -7.82 -20.06
C ILE A 70 -5.36 -7.45 -19.53
N ALA A 71 -5.12 -6.16 -19.26
CA ALA A 71 -3.90 -5.68 -18.64
C ALA A 71 -3.79 -6.17 -17.20
N VAL A 72 -2.60 -6.65 -16.82
CA VAL A 72 -2.31 -7.13 -15.48
C VAL A 72 -1.01 -6.51 -14.98
N LEU A 73 -1.10 -5.85 -13.83
CA LEU A 73 0.05 -5.30 -13.11
C LEU A 73 0.25 -6.11 -11.82
N VAL A 74 1.48 -6.57 -11.58
CA VAL A 74 1.81 -7.40 -10.42
C VAL A 74 2.88 -6.69 -9.60
N GLU A 75 2.50 -6.18 -8.43
CA GLU A 75 3.42 -5.60 -7.46
C GLU A 75 4.04 -6.70 -6.59
N THR A 76 5.35 -6.71 -6.48
CA THR A 76 6.07 -7.71 -5.71
C THR A 76 7.09 -7.08 -4.78
N ALA A 77 7.30 -7.72 -3.62
CA ALA A 77 8.45 -7.46 -2.75
C ALA A 77 9.36 -8.69 -2.78
N THR A 78 10.57 -8.55 -3.33
CA THR A 78 11.48 -9.68 -3.54
C THR A 78 12.91 -9.36 -3.15
N ASP A 79 13.59 -10.36 -2.60
CA ASP A 79 15.03 -10.40 -2.35
C ASP A 79 15.80 -11.04 -3.52
N ASN A 80 15.09 -11.65 -4.49
CA ASN A 80 15.70 -12.31 -5.64
C ASN A 80 14.83 -12.10 -6.89
N ASN A 81 15.21 -11.09 -7.68
CA ASN A 81 14.47 -10.73 -8.89
C ASN A 81 14.45 -11.86 -9.94
N THR A 82 15.56 -12.58 -10.11
CA THR A 82 15.67 -13.66 -11.10
C THR A 82 14.65 -14.78 -10.82
N ARG A 83 14.55 -15.20 -9.55
CA ARG A 83 13.57 -16.19 -9.12
C ARG A 83 12.14 -15.68 -9.33
N THR A 84 11.88 -14.43 -8.97
CA THR A 84 10.55 -13.84 -9.04
C THR A 84 10.08 -13.68 -10.49
N VAL A 85 10.95 -13.19 -11.39
CA VAL A 85 10.66 -13.13 -12.84
C VAL A 85 10.27 -14.50 -13.39
N ALA A 86 11.02 -15.54 -13.04
CA ALA A 86 10.75 -16.90 -13.53
C ALA A 86 9.38 -17.40 -13.03
N ASN A 87 9.06 -17.16 -11.76
CA ASN A 87 7.79 -17.56 -11.17
C ASN A 87 6.61 -16.78 -11.79
N VAL A 88 6.70 -15.46 -11.89
CA VAL A 88 5.64 -14.63 -12.47
C VAL A 88 5.39 -15.03 -13.92
N ARG A 89 6.46 -15.20 -14.71
CA ARG A 89 6.34 -15.68 -16.10
C ARG A 89 5.65 -17.05 -16.19
N SER A 90 5.99 -17.97 -15.29
CA SER A 90 5.36 -19.28 -15.23
C SER A 90 3.86 -19.18 -14.97
N PHE A 91 3.42 -18.26 -14.08
CA PHE A 91 2.00 -18.07 -13.80
C PHE A 91 1.25 -17.47 -15.00
N PHE A 92 1.82 -16.44 -15.65
CA PHE A 92 1.24 -15.90 -16.88
C PHE A 92 1.05 -16.99 -17.94
N ASN A 93 2.10 -17.79 -18.20
CA ASN A 93 2.04 -18.88 -19.19
C ASN A 93 0.99 -19.95 -18.85
N LYS A 94 0.89 -20.32 -17.56
CA LYS A 94 -0.12 -21.32 -17.10
C LYS A 94 -1.55 -20.85 -17.30
N CYS A 95 -1.78 -19.54 -17.24
CA CYS A 95 -3.08 -18.92 -17.42
C CYS A 95 -3.32 -18.42 -18.86
N ASN A 96 -2.52 -18.88 -19.84
CA ASN A 96 -2.57 -18.44 -21.24
C ASN A 96 -2.42 -16.92 -21.43
N GLY A 97 -1.74 -16.28 -20.50
CA GLY A 97 -1.33 -14.88 -20.59
C GLY A 97 0.12 -14.74 -21.07
N SER A 98 0.60 -13.51 -21.13
CA SER A 98 1.98 -13.18 -21.51
C SER A 98 2.57 -12.15 -20.59
N LEU A 99 3.77 -12.40 -20.06
CA LEU A 99 4.55 -11.39 -19.35
C LEU A 99 5.19 -10.45 -20.37
N GLY A 100 4.92 -9.16 -20.22
CA GLY A 100 5.47 -8.08 -21.05
C GLY A 100 6.76 -7.49 -20.49
N THR A 101 7.17 -6.38 -21.09
CA THR A 101 8.30 -5.56 -20.64
C THR A 101 7.81 -4.42 -19.75
N SER A 102 8.72 -3.80 -19.00
CA SER A 102 8.42 -2.59 -18.22
C SER A 102 7.87 -1.48 -19.12
N GLY A 103 6.79 -0.83 -18.67
CA GLY A 103 6.09 0.22 -19.43
C GLY A 103 5.02 -0.30 -20.39
N SER A 104 4.76 -1.62 -20.44
CA SER A 104 3.79 -2.18 -21.39
C SER A 104 2.33 -1.97 -20.98
N VAL A 105 2.02 -1.88 -19.69
CA VAL A 105 0.65 -1.70 -19.18
C VAL A 105 0.54 -0.72 -18.02
N VAL A 106 1.62 -0.35 -17.35
CA VAL A 106 1.61 0.49 -16.14
C VAL A 106 0.91 1.83 -16.36
N PHE A 107 1.01 2.38 -17.58
CA PHE A 107 0.36 3.64 -17.95
C PHE A 107 -1.19 3.56 -18.00
N MET A 108 -1.75 2.37 -17.91
CA MET A 108 -3.21 2.13 -17.87
C MET A 108 -3.75 2.14 -16.45
N PHE A 109 -2.88 2.30 -15.44
CA PHE A 109 -3.23 2.25 -14.03
C PHE A 109 -2.79 3.54 -13.34
N ASP A 110 -3.70 4.19 -12.67
CA ASP A 110 -3.38 5.30 -11.78
C ASP A 110 -2.82 4.76 -10.46
N HIS A 111 -1.74 5.38 -9.97
CA HIS A 111 -1.19 5.06 -8.67
C HIS A 111 -1.86 5.92 -7.62
N THR A 112 -2.70 5.30 -6.81
CA THR A 112 -3.53 5.98 -5.82
C THR A 112 -3.18 5.55 -4.40
N CYS A 113 -3.58 6.35 -3.44
CA CYS A 113 -3.66 5.97 -2.04
C CYS A 113 -5.11 6.06 -1.57
N ASN A 114 -5.43 5.29 -0.55
CA ASN A 114 -6.72 5.36 0.10
C ASN A 114 -6.59 5.37 1.62
N PHE A 115 -7.58 5.98 2.26
CA PHE A 115 -7.76 5.98 3.70
C PHE A 115 -9.21 5.62 4.00
N ARG A 116 -9.39 4.67 4.91
CA ARG A 116 -10.68 4.42 5.53
C ARG A 116 -10.66 5.00 6.93
N ILE A 117 -11.56 5.91 7.22
CA ILE A 117 -11.66 6.60 8.50
C ILE A 117 -12.97 6.26 9.20
N ASN A 118 -12.98 6.38 10.54
CA ASN A 118 -14.19 6.24 11.30
C ASN A 118 -15.15 7.39 10.98
N ALA A 119 -16.39 7.06 10.63
CA ALA A 119 -17.41 8.04 10.24
C ALA A 119 -18.13 8.69 11.43
N GLU A 120 -17.85 8.28 12.68
CA GLU A 120 -18.57 8.76 13.85
C GLU A 120 -18.39 10.28 14.03
N GLY A 121 -19.51 11.00 13.94
CA GLY A 121 -19.53 12.46 14.10
C GLY A 121 -19.00 13.26 12.92
N LEU A 122 -18.70 12.60 11.79
CA LEU A 122 -18.21 13.25 10.57
C LEU A 122 -19.28 13.30 9.49
N ASP A 123 -19.30 14.39 8.73
CA ASP A 123 -20.07 14.54 7.51
C ASP A 123 -19.19 14.33 6.28
N VAL A 124 -19.68 13.54 5.31
CA VAL A 124 -18.90 13.17 4.11
C VAL A 124 -18.59 14.39 3.24
N ASP A 125 -19.59 15.26 3.08
CA ASP A 125 -19.47 16.46 2.21
C ASP A 125 -18.45 17.45 2.82
N ASP A 126 -18.44 17.57 4.17
CA ASP A 126 -17.45 18.39 4.87
C ASP A 126 -16.04 17.80 4.70
N ILE A 127 -15.87 16.48 4.85
CA ILE A 127 -14.59 15.80 4.66
C ILE A 127 -14.12 15.95 3.20
N GLU A 128 -14.99 15.78 2.22
CA GLU A 128 -14.65 15.98 0.81
C GLU A 128 -14.13 17.40 0.57
N LEU A 129 -14.89 18.41 1.01
CA LEU A 129 -14.54 19.82 0.81
C LEU A 129 -13.21 20.19 1.46
N GLU A 130 -12.97 19.72 2.67
CA GLU A 130 -11.79 20.05 3.45
C GLU A 130 -10.53 19.32 2.97
N PHE A 131 -10.67 18.09 2.49
CA PHE A 131 -9.52 17.27 2.07
C PHE A 131 -9.11 17.46 0.60
N ILE A 132 -9.90 18.20 -0.21
CA ILE A 132 -9.49 18.64 -1.55
C ILE A 132 -8.16 19.42 -1.49
N ASP A 133 -7.97 20.28 -0.51
CA ASP A 133 -6.74 21.07 -0.35
C ASP A 133 -5.50 20.21 -0.06
N TYR A 134 -5.70 18.98 0.41
CA TYR A 134 -4.66 17.98 0.67
C TYR A 134 -4.51 16.95 -0.45
N GLY A 135 -5.30 17.10 -1.53
CA GLY A 135 -5.22 16.29 -2.73
C GLY A 135 -6.22 15.13 -2.79
N ALA A 136 -7.27 15.11 -1.94
CA ALA A 136 -8.34 14.14 -2.09
C ALA A 136 -9.08 14.35 -3.41
N GLU A 137 -9.35 13.28 -4.14
CA GLU A 137 -10.06 13.28 -5.43
C GLU A 137 -11.47 12.70 -5.30
N GLU A 138 -11.64 11.67 -4.46
CA GLU A 138 -12.92 11.05 -4.21
C GLU A 138 -13.11 10.78 -2.72
N VAL A 139 -14.27 11.13 -2.20
CA VAL A 139 -14.67 10.85 -0.82
C VAL A 139 -16.09 10.30 -0.82
N PHE A 140 -16.30 9.16 -0.19
CA PHE A 140 -17.63 8.57 -0.06
C PHE A 140 -17.75 7.72 1.21
N ALA A 141 -18.97 7.56 1.71
CA ALA A 141 -19.26 6.69 2.85
C ALA A 141 -19.78 5.33 2.37
N ASP A 142 -19.40 4.30 3.11
CA ASP A 142 -19.99 2.97 3.03
C ASP A 142 -20.35 2.43 4.43
N GLU A 143 -20.68 1.14 4.53
CA GLU A 143 -21.06 0.50 5.80
C GLU A 143 -19.90 0.47 6.83
N ASP A 144 -18.66 0.59 6.36
CA ASP A 144 -17.44 0.43 7.18
C ASP A 144 -16.77 1.77 7.52
N GLY A 145 -17.31 2.92 7.06
CA GLY A 145 -16.75 4.24 7.34
C GLY A 145 -16.74 5.18 6.15
N ILE A 146 -15.87 6.19 6.19
CA ILE A 146 -15.64 7.11 5.07
C ILE A 146 -14.34 6.68 4.37
N LEU A 147 -14.39 6.57 3.04
CA LEU A 147 -13.23 6.33 2.17
C LEU A 147 -12.80 7.63 1.50
N ILE A 148 -11.50 7.87 1.53
CA ILE A 148 -10.83 8.98 0.85
C ILE A 148 -9.84 8.37 -0.15
N TYR A 149 -9.98 8.70 -1.44
CA TYR A 149 -9.01 8.36 -2.48
C TYR A 149 -8.25 9.59 -2.93
N ALA A 150 -6.98 9.41 -3.21
CA ALA A 150 -6.09 10.47 -3.66
C ALA A 150 -4.93 9.91 -4.49
N PRO A 151 -4.20 10.73 -5.27
CA PRO A 151 -2.93 10.35 -5.86
C PRO A 151 -1.94 9.88 -4.80
N PHE A 152 -1.07 8.94 -5.17
CA PHE A 152 -0.06 8.35 -4.26
C PHE A 152 0.76 9.42 -3.52
N GLU A 153 1.11 10.49 -4.20
CA GLU A 153 1.93 11.59 -3.67
C GLU A 153 1.25 12.34 -2.52
N SER A 154 -0.08 12.33 -2.47
CA SER A 154 -0.89 13.02 -1.44
C SER A 154 -0.97 12.25 -0.13
N PHE A 155 -0.48 11.00 -0.08
CA PHE A 155 -0.59 10.14 1.11
C PHE A 155 -0.09 10.81 2.39
N GLY A 156 1.10 11.39 2.35
CA GLY A 156 1.71 12.01 3.53
C GLY A 156 0.94 13.22 4.04
N ALA A 157 0.40 14.04 3.13
CA ALA A 157 -0.36 15.24 3.47
C ALA A 157 -1.71 14.87 4.12
N ILE A 158 -2.43 13.92 3.51
CA ILE A 158 -3.73 13.45 4.02
C ILE A 158 -3.55 12.75 5.38
N GLN A 159 -2.55 11.87 5.50
CA GLN A 159 -2.28 11.20 6.77
C GLN A 159 -1.98 12.20 7.90
N ALA A 160 -1.11 13.18 7.64
CA ALA A 160 -0.76 14.19 8.64
C ALA A 160 -1.97 15.03 9.06
N GLU A 161 -2.85 15.37 8.13
CA GLU A 161 -4.05 16.13 8.43
C GLU A 161 -5.07 15.30 9.23
N LEU A 162 -5.31 14.03 8.86
CA LEU A 162 -6.16 13.13 9.64
C LEU A 162 -5.64 12.97 11.07
N GLU A 163 -4.33 12.76 11.24
CA GLU A 163 -3.68 12.64 12.54
C GLU A 163 -3.79 13.95 13.36
N SER A 164 -3.62 15.13 12.71
CA SER A 164 -3.70 16.44 13.40
C SER A 164 -5.10 16.75 13.91
N ARG A 165 -6.12 16.23 13.25
CA ARG A 165 -7.53 16.37 13.64
C ARG A 165 -8.00 15.28 14.59
N GLU A 166 -7.12 14.36 14.97
CA GLU A 166 -7.46 13.20 15.82
C GLU A 166 -8.55 12.32 15.19
N ILE A 167 -8.66 12.29 13.84
CA ILE A 167 -9.58 11.43 13.11
C ILE A 167 -9.00 10.02 13.09
N GLU A 168 -9.79 9.05 13.53
CA GLU A 168 -9.37 7.65 13.58
C GLU A 168 -9.27 7.05 12.17
N ILE A 169 -8.05 6.69 11.77
CA ILE A 169 -7.79 5.94 10.53
C ILE A 169 -7.95 4.45 10.82
N LEU A 170 -8.94 3.82 10.22
CA LEU A 170 -9.19 2.39 10.35
C LEU A 170 -8.22 1.56 9.51
N SER A 171 -7.97 2.00 8.27
CA SER A 171 -6.96 1.41 7.39
C SER A 171 -6.50 2.42 6.35
N SER A 172 -5.34 2.15 5.77
CA SER A 172 -4.84 2.91 4.63
C SER A 172 -4.04 1.99 3.70
N GLY A 173 -3.93 2.38 2.43
CA GLY A 173 -3.25 1.55 1.45
C GLY A 173 -2.90 2.29 0.18
N PHE A 174 -2.22 1.55 -0.69
CA PHE A 174 -1.87 1.98 -2.03
C PHE A 174 -2.47 1.01 -3.03
N GLU A 175 -2.98 1.54 -4.12
CA GLU A 175 -3.64 0.77 -5.17
C GLU A 175 -3.20 1.24 -6.56
N ARG A 176 -3.43 0.39 -7.53
CA ARG A 176 -3.31 0.69 -8.96
C ARG A 176 -4.67 0.44 -9.60
N ILE A 177 -5.35 1.50 -9.96
CA ILE A 177 -6.73 1.50 -10.46
C ILE A 177 -6.74 1.81 -11.95
#